data_ecaa6d81bee74df3710493c02ec4883e
#
_entry.id   ecaa6d81bee74df3710493c02ec4883e
#
_cell.length_a   1.000
_cell.length_b   1.000
_cell.length_c   1.000
_cell.angle_alpha   90.00
_cell.angle_beta   90.00
_cell.angle_gamma   90.00
#
_symmetry.space_group_name_H-M   'P 1'
#
loop_
_entity.id
_entity.type
_entity.pdbx_description
1 polymer ?
#
loop_
_entity_poly.entity_id
_entity_poly.type
_entity_poly.pdbx_seq_one_letter_code
_entity_poly.pdbx_strand_id
1 'polypeptide(L)'
;GLFLPTAFTPNNDGKNDVWRVIGLEKYPNAIVSVFDRAGQLVFFSDQRSPRYWNGTYKGQLLPNGVYVYMIDLKDGSGQVPKGTVSIIY
;
A
#
# COMPACT_ATOMS: atom_id res chain seq x y z
N GLY A 1 13.63 9.03 -4.29
CA GLY A 1 13.18 7.68 -3.95
C GLY A 1 11.78 7.65 -3.41
N LEU A 2 11.36 6.47 -3.00
CA LEU A 2 10.05 6.26 -2.42
C LEU A 2 10.11 6.41 -0.91
N PHE A 3 9.04 6.97 -0.33
CA PHE A 3 8.80 6.89 1.10
C PHE A 3 7.63 5.94 1.34
N LEU A 4 7.88 4.92 2.14
CA LEU A 4 6.95 3.81 2.39
C LEU A 4 6.65 3.77 3.89
N PRO A 5 5.52 4.37 4.33
CA PRO A 5 5.18 4.35 5.76
C PRO A 5 5.06 2.92 6.28
N THR A 6 5.47 2.70 7.52
CA THR A 6 5.42 1.38 8.13
C THR A 6 4.13 1.11 8.88
N ALA A 7 3.30 2.12 9.06
CA ALA A 7 2.02 1.98 9.76
C ALA A 7 1.08 3.11 9.37
N PHE A 8 -0.22 2.86 9.52
CA PHE A 8 -1.22 3.91 9.43
C PHE A 8 -2.42 3.53 10.30
N THR A 9 -3.30 4.51 10.54
CA THR A 9 -4.39 4.37 11.51
C THR A 9 -5.70 4.77 10.85
N PRO A 10 -6.37 3.84 10.13
CA PRO A 10 -7.57 4.16 9.36
C PRO A 10 -8.81 4.24 10.25
N ASN A 11 -8.80 5.21 11.18
CA ASN A 11 -9.88 5.42 12.15
C ASN A 11 -10.77 6.61 11.80
N ASN A 12 -10.59 7.18 10.61
CA ASN A 12 -11.39 8.27 10.07
C ASN A 12 -11.31 9.55 10.90
N ASP A 13 -10.14 9.83 11.48
CA ASP A 13 -9.90 11.06 12.26
C ASP A 13 -9.22 12.16 11.45
N GLY A 14 -9.00 11.93 10.16
CA GLY A 14 -8.33 12.87 9.26
C GLY A 14 -6.81 12.83 9.29
N LYS A 15 -6.23 11.93 10.09
CA LYS A 15 -4.78 11.78 10.22
C LYS A 15 -4.38 10.34 9.99
N ASN A 16 -3.44 10.13 9.04
CA ASN A 16 -2.91 8.79 8.74
C ASN A 16 -4.00 7.76 8.45
N ASP A 17 -5.10 8.20 7.83
CA ASP A 17 -6.21 7.30 7.51
C ASP A 17 -5.93 6.44 6.29
N VAL A 18 -4.89 6.75 5.53
CA VAL A 18 -4.49 5.98 4.36
C VAL A 18 -2.99 5.70 4.42
N TRP A 19 -2.60 4.61 3.76
CA TRP A 19 -1.19 4.30 3.56
C TRP A 19 -0.71 5.10 2.36
N ARG A 20 -0.02 6.20 2.64
CA ARG A 20 0.38 7.15 1.61
C ARG A 20 1.82 6.91 1.21
N VAL A 21 2.00 6.22 0.09
CA VAL A 21 3.32 6.04 -0.52
C VAL A 21 3.68 7.33 -1.27
N ILE A 22 4.86 7.88 -0.98
CA ILE A 22 5.32 9.13 -1.57
C ILE A 22 6.37 8.83 -2.62
N GLY A 23 6.28 9.48 -3.77
CA GLY A 23 7.28 9.38 -4.83
C GLY A 23 6.90 8.50 -6.01
N LEU A 24 5.71 7.90 -5.99
CA LEU A 24 5.26 7.02 -7.07
C LEU A 24 5.06 7.75 -8.40
N GLU A 25 4.87 9.05 -8.38
CA GLU A 25 4.71 9.83 -9.61
C GLU A 25 5.95 9.76 -10.51
N LYS A 26 7.08 9.39 -9.97
CA LYS A 26 8.32 9.21 -10.74
C LYS A 26 8.37 7.86 -11.46
N TYR A 27 7.42 6.98 -11.19
CA TYR A 27 7.38 5.62 -11.74
C TYR A 27 6.01 5.41 -12.41
N PRO A 28 5.84 5.89 -13.65
CA PRO A 28 4.50 5.95 -14.26
C PRO A 28 3.87 4.60 -14.55
N ASN A 29 4.64 3.52 -14.45
CA ASN A 29 4.11 2.18 -14.67
C ASN A 29 4.07 1.33 -13.41
N ALA A 30 4.32 1.93 -12.24
CA ALA A 30 4.42 1.18 -10.99
C ALA A 30 3.10 0.52 -10.62
N ILE A 31 3.20 -0.67 -10.05
CA ILE A 31 2.07 -1.43 -9.54
C ILE A 31 2.28 -1.66 -8.05
N VAL A 32 1.28 -1.28 -7.26
CA VAL A 32 1.29 -1.45 -5.81
C VAL A 32 0.37 -2.60 -5.45
N SER A 33 0.86 -3.54 -4.67
CA SER A 33 0.08 -4.66 -4.18
C SER A 33 0.28 -4.82 -2.68
N VAL A 34 -0.79 -5.11 -1.95
CA VAL A 34 -0.73 -5.41 -0.52
C VAL A 34 -1.44 -6.73 -0.27
N PHE A 35 -0.83 -7.54 0.57
CA PHE A 35 -1.30 -8.89 0.89
C PHE A 35 -1.47 -9.03 2.39
N ASP A 36 -2.43 -9.83 2.81
CA ASP A 36 -2.52 -10.24 4.20
C ASP A 36 -1.47 -11.35 4.49
N ARG A 37 -1.46 -11.81 5.74
CA ARG A 37 -0.46 -12.83 6.15
C ARG A 37 -0.67 -14.17 5.50
N ALA A 38 -1.87 -14.46 5.03
CA ALA A 38 -2.18 -15.69 4.30
C ALA A 38 -1.83 -15.60 2.82
N GLY A 39 -1.34 -14.44 2.36
CA GLY A 39 -0.99 -14.24 0.97
C GLY A 39 -2.14 -13.79 0.10
N GLN A 40 -3.29 -13.44 0.68
CA GLN A 40 -4.42 -12.93 -0.08
C GLN A 40 -4.18 -11.47 -0.46
N LEU A 41 -4.38 -11.14 -1.73
CA LEU A 41 -4.29 -9.76 -2.20
C LEU A 41 -5.46 -8.97 -1.63
N VAL A 42 -5.16 -7.90 -0.89
CA VAL A 42 -6.17 -7.06 -0.25
C VAL A 42 -6.21 -5.64 -0.81
N PHE A 43 -5.18 -5.24 -1.56
CA PHE A 43 -5.17 -3.94 -2.22
C PHE A 43 -4.30 -4.00 -3.47
N PHE A 44 -4.75 -3.30 -4.50
CA PHE A 44 -4.03 -3.18 -5.76
C PHE A 44 -4.24 -1.78 -6.31
N SER A 45 -3.17 -1.19 -6.80
CA SER A 45 -3.25 0.10 -7.49
C SER A 45 -2.19 0.17 -8.58
N ASP A 46 -2.53 0.80 -9.69
CA ASP A 46 -1.58 1.13 -10.73
C ASP A 46 -1.63 2.64 -11.02
N GLN A 47 -0.75 3.10 -11.90
CA GLN A 47 -0.64 4.53 -12.16
C GLN A 47 -1.68 5.06 -13.17
N ARG A 48 -2.50 4.20 -13.75
CA ARG A 48 -3.65 4.63 -14.55
C ARG A 48 -4.77 5.16 -13.65
N SER A 49 -4.91 4.55 -12.46
CA SER A 49 -5.92 4.89 -11.50
C SER A 49 -5.29 4.81 -10.11
N PRO A 50 -4.38 5.74 -9.80
CA PRO A 50 -3.64 5.67 -8.54
C PRO A 50 -4.56 5.88 -7.35
N ARG A 51 -4.37 5.06 -6.32
CA ARG A 51 -5.14 5.12 -5.08
C ARG A 51 -4.21 4.91 -3.90
N TYR A 52 -4.60 5.45 -2.77
CA TYR A 52 -3.99 5.09 -1.50
C TYR A 52 -4.84 4.03 -0.80
N TRP A 53 -4.19 3.08 -0.16
CA TRP A 53 -4.90 2.04 0.58
C TRP A 53 -5.43 2.62 1.89
N ASN A 54 -6.71 2.41 2.14
CA ASN A 54 -7.38 2.91 3.34
C ASN A 54 -7.64 1.80 4.37
N GLY A 55 -7.00 0.65 4.23
CA GLY A 55 -7.16 -0.45 5.18
C GLY A 55 -8.40 -1.29 4.99
N THR A 56 -9.11 -1.11 3.87
CA THR A 56 -10.31 -1.92 3.60
C THR A 56 -10.05 -2.96 2.53
N TYR A 57 -10.87 -4.00 2.56
CA TYR A 57 -10.95 -5.00 1.52
C TYR A 57 -12.42 -5.32 1.29
N LYS A 58 -12.90 -5.18 0.06
CA LYS A 58 -14.33 -5.38 -0.30
C LYS A 58 -15.25 -4.55 0.60
N GLY A 59 -14.83 -3.30 0.89
CA GLY A 59 -15.64 -2.36 1.63
C GLY A 59 -15.62 -2.52 3.14
N GLN A 60 -14.81 -3.43 3.66
CA GLN A 60 -14.74 -3.68 5.11
C GLN A 60 -13.35 -3.40 5.64
N LEU A 61 -13.27 -2.79 6.82
CA LEU A 61 -12.00 -2.56 7.49
C LEU A 61 -11.33 -3.89 7.85
N LEU A 62 -10.04 -3.97 7.55
CA LEU A 62 -9.24 -5.13 7.92
C LEU A 62 -8.80 -5.01 9.37
N PRO A 63 -8.51 -6.15 10.04
CA PRO A 63 -8.07 -6.13 11.43
C PRO A 63 -6.73 -5.44 11.61
N ASN A 64 -6.46 -5.01 12.85
CA ASN A 64 -5.11 -4.65 13.27
C ASN A 64 -4.15 -5.77 12.90
N GLY A 65 -2.98 -5.41 12.45
CA GLY A 65 -1.99 -6.41 12.13
C GLY A 65 -1.01 -5.94 11.09
N VAL A 66 -0.19 -6.87 10.65
CA VAL A 66 0.89 -6.63 9.71
C VAL A 66 0.48 -7.17 8.34
N TYR A 67 0.66 -6.33 7.33
CA TYR A 67 0.38 -6.65 5.92
C TYR A 67 1.67 -6.50 5.12
N VAL A 68 1.78 -7.20 4.02
CA VAL A 68 2.99 -7.20 3.19
C VAL A 68 2.70 -6.42 1.92
N TYR A 69 3.57 -5.48 1.58
CA TYR A 69 3.45 -4.77 0.32
C TYR A 69 4.54 -5.18 -0.66
N MET A 70 4.22 -5.06 -1.93
CA MET A 70 5.18 -5.15 -3.03
C MET A 70 4.87 -4.03 -4.01
N ILE A 71 5.92 -3.34 -4.46
CA ILE A 71 5.77 -2.30 -5.46
C ILE A 71 6.67 -2.65 -6.64
N ASP A 72 6.06 -3.06 -7.74
CA ASP A 72 6.80 -3.31 -8.96
C ASP A 72 6.95 -1.98 -9.69
N LEU A 73 8.16 -1.45 -9.73
CA LEU A 73 8.41 -0.13 -10.30
C LEU A 73 8.23 -0.09 -11.81
N LYS A 74 8.44 -1.22 -12.47
CA LYS A 74 8.31 -1.32 -13.93
C LYS A 74 9.07 -0.24 -14.68
N ASP A 75 10.26 0.09 -14.18
CA ASP A 75 11.12 1.14 -14.73
C ASP A 75 12.32 0.57 -15.50
N GLY A 76 12.32 -0.74 -15.73
CA GLY A 76 13.42 -1.43 -16.40
C GLY A 76 14.53 -1.87 -15.46
N SER A 77 14.50 -1.49 -14.19
CA SER A 77 15.52 -1.87 -13.21
C SER A 77 15.34 -3.28 -12.67
N GLY A 78 14.13 -3.82 -12.76
CA GLY A 78 13.77 -5.08 -12.11
C GLY A 78 13.60 -4.97 -10.61
N GLN A 79 13.65 -3.77 -10.05
CA GLN A 79 13.49 -3.56 -8.62
C GLN A 79 12.02 -3.64 -8.21
N VAL A 80 11.78 -4.41 -7.14
CA VAL A 80 10.45 -4.59 -6.56
C VAL A 80 10.57 -4.38 -5.05
N PRO A 81 10.50 -3.12 -4.59
CA PRO A 81 10.51 -2.86 -3.14
C PRO A 81 9.43 -3.66 -2.43
N LYS A 82 9.81 -4.29 -1.33
CA LYS A 82 8.94 -5.12 -0.50
C LYS A 82 9.14 -4.75 0.96
N GLY A 83 8.09 -4.91 1.72
CA GLY A 83 8.17 -4.66 3.15
C GLY A 83 6.83 -4.91 3.81
N THR A 84 6.70 -4.41 5.03
CA THR A 84 5.49 -4.58 5.81
C THR A 84 4.90 -3.22 6.17
N VAL A 85 3.58 -3.21 6.32
CA VAL A 85 2.84 -2.06 6.81
C VAL A 85 1.84 -2.56 7.85
N SER A 86 1.72 -1.85 8.96
CA SER A 86 0.82 -2.22 10.03
C SER A 86 -0.42 -1.35 10.02
N ILE A 87 -1.59 -1.98 10.18
CA ILE A 87 -2.83 -1.28 10.51
C ILE A 87 -2.94 -1.24 12.03
N ILE A 88 -3.08 -0.04 12.56
CA ILE A 88 -3.21 0.20 13.99
C ILE A 88 -4.45 1.08 14.21
N TYR A 89 -5.37 0.63 15.03
CA TYR A 89 -6.54 1.43 15.39
C TYR A 89 -6.40 2.12 16.73
#